data_62548682ce85b50f2cafb968ada29cd2
#
_entry.id   62548682ce85b50f2cafb968ada29cd2
#
_cell.length_a   1.000
_cell.length_b   1.000
_cell.length_c   1.000
_cell.angle_alpha   90.00
_cell.angle_beta   90.00
_cell.angle_gamma   90.00
#
_symmetry.space_group_name_H-M   'P 1'
#
loop_
_entity.id
_entity.type
_entity.pdbx_description
1 polymer ?
#
loop_
_entity_poly.entity_id
_entity_poly.type
_entity_poly.pdbx_seq_one_letter_code
_entity_poly.pdbx_strand_id
1 'polypeptide(L)'
;MIRRTFQHIPGVGPWREKDLWARGIATWDDFPAAGEGVALSRAQDEAARDRITQAQHALARRDLEGLAGMLPAREHWRLYREFADEAVFFDIETDGREELRPTVVSLLDREGIHVFIRDRNLHALPEALAQARLWVTFNGSVFDVPVLGRHFPELPVPAAHVDLRFVFRKLRIEAGLKALEDRFRMGRPPHLRGVNGWDAVLLWHAYEQSGEIEALRFLVEYNLYDAINLRTLLELGYNRWIDELNLDEPKVPVFERGDVLYDVSKLLLELGPTERDLHVLHRIRGRDRQLAEPS
;
A
#
# COMPACT_ATOMS: atom_id res chain seq x y z
N MET A 1 -11.47 5.95 14.75
CA MET A 1 -12.26 5.95 13.49
C MET A 1 -13.11 4.69 13.34
N ILE A 2 -12.57 3.50 13.66
CA ILE A 2 -13.33 2.25 13.56
C ILE A 2 -14.57 2.22 14.46
N ARG A 3 -14.48 2.72 15.70
CA ARG A 3 -15.62 2.79 16.62
C ARG A 3 -16.74 3.76 16.22
N ARG A 4 -16.48 4.61 15.22
CA ARG A 4 -17.45 5.59 14.70
C ARG A 4 -18.15 5.13 13.44
N THR A 5 -17.72 4.03 12.83
CA THR A 5 -18.43 3.53 11.65
C THR A 5 -19.59 2.63 12.04
N PHE A 6 -20.70 2.80 11.36
CA PHE A 6 -21.88 1.94 11.45
C PHE A 6 -22.11 1.17 10.13
N GLN A 7 -21.19 1.30 9.14
CA GLN A 7 -21.32 0.63 7.84
C GLN A 7 -21.08 -0.88 7.90
N HIS A 8 -20.68 -1.41 9.05
CA HIS A 8 -20.64 -2.86 9.31
C HIS A 8 -22.03 -3.44 9.64
N ILE A 9 -23.03 -2.57 9.88
CA ILE A 9 -24.42 -2.97 10.14
C ILE A 9 -25.15 -3.14 8.80
N PRO A 10 -25.81 -4.28 8.54
CA PRO A 10 -26.56 -4.49 7.32
C PRO A 10 -27.62 -3.39 7.06
N GLY A 11 -27.58 -2.81 5.87
CA GLY A 11 -28.46 -1.73 5.47
C GLY A 11 -28.07 -0.32 5.97
N VAL A 12 -26.97 -0.19 6.71
CA VAL A 12 -26.41 1.12 7.09
C VAL A 12 -25.30 1.49 6.10
N GLY A 13 -25.63 2.35 5.15
CA GLY A 13 -24.66 2.96 4.23
C GLY A 13 -24.21 4.35 4.72
N PRO A 14 -23.36 5.05 3.93
CA PRO A 14 -22.79 6.35 4.32
C PRO A 14 -23.84 7.41 4.69
N TRP A 15 -24.99 7.42 4.06
CA TRP A 15 -26.07 8.36 4.36
C TRP A 15 -26.68 8.11 5.74
N ARG A 16 -27.02 6.85 6.03
CA ARG A 16 -27.59 6.49 7.34
C ARG A 16 -26.57 6.66 8.46
N GLU A 17 -25.31 6.35 8.22
CA GLU A 17 -24.22 6.60 9.17
C GLU A 17 -24.15 8.09 9.55
N LYS A 18 -24.22 9.00 8.58
CA LYS A 18 -24.27 10.44 8.84
C LYS A 18 -25.52 10.88 9.61
N ASP A 19 -26.67 10.28 9.35
CA ASP A 19 -27.91 10.55 10.08
C ASP A 19 -27.80 10.09 11.56
N LEU A 20 -27.15 8.94 11.82
CA LEU A 20 -26.87 8.49 13.19
C LEU A 20 -25.99 9.51 13.93
N TRP A 21 -24.90 9.95 13.31
CA TRP A 21 -24.01 10.97 13.89
C TRP A 21 -24.74 12.29 14.17
N ALA A 22 -25.58 12.73 13.24
CA ALA A 22 -26.38 13.97 13.41
C ALA A 22 -27.38 13.89 14.58
N ARG A 23 -27.78 12.67 14.98
CA ARG A 23 -28.64 12.42 16.14
C ARG A 23 -27.86 12.20 17.44
N GLY A 24 -26.55 12.39 17.43
CA GLY A 24 -25.70 12.22 18.61
C GLY A 24 -25.19 10.80 18.84
N ILE A 25 -25.51 9.83 17.95
CA ILE A 25 -24.99 8.46 18.00
C ILE A 25 -23.65 8.47 17.23
N ALA A 26 -22.59 8.92 17.89
CA ALA A 26 -21.29 9.17 17.27
C ALA A 26 -20.37 7.95 17.27
N THR A 27 -20.54 7.04 18.23
CA THR A 27 -19.73 5.82 18.41
C THR A 27 -20.62 4.62 18.69
N TRP A 28 -20.04 3.44 18.67
CA TRP A 28 -20.75 2.20 19.06
C TRP A 28 -21.30 2.24 20.47
N ASP A 29 -20.63 2.96 21.37
CA ASP A 29 -21.02 3.06 22.78
C ASP A 29 -22.24 4.00 22.96
N ASP A 30 -22.50 4.88 21.99
CA ASP A 30 -23.68 5.77 21.97
C ASP A 30 -24.93 5.09 21.37
N PHE A 31 -24.79 3.85 20.84
CA PHE A 31 -25.90 3.18 20.20
C PHE A 31 -26.97 2.78 21.25
N PRO A 32 -28.23 3.24 21.11
CA PRO A 32 -29.21 3.17 22.18
C PRO A 32 -29.53 1.75 22.67
N ALA A 33 -29.98 1.63 23.93
CA ALA A 33 -30.52 0.38 24.47
C ALA A 33 -31.79 -0.08 23.71
N ALA A 34 -32.16 -1.34 23.84
CA ALA A 34 -33.29 -1.92 23.14
C ALA A 34 -34.60 -1.12 23.38
N GLY A 35 -35.25 -0.66 22.31
CA GLY A 35 -36.50 0.07 22.36
C GLY A 35 -36.40 1.58 22.40
N GLU A 36 -35.22 2.16 22.46
CA GLU A 36 -34.97 3.61 22.41
C GLU A 36 -34.70 4.08 20.97
N GLY A 37 -35.73 4.17 20.18
CA GLY A 37 -35.90 5.03 19.00
C GLY A 37 -34.73 5.35 18.07
N VAL A 38 -33.96 4.36 17.59
CA VAL A 38 -33.30 4.49 16.30
C VAL A 38 -34.37 4.19 15.24
N ALA A 39 -34.47 4.98 14.17
CA ALA A 39 -35.46 4.79 13.10
C ALA A 39 -35.19 3.50 12.27
N LEU A 40 -35.00 2.39 12.96
CA LEU A 40 -34.82 1.03 12.46
C LEU A 40 -36.04 0.19 12.85
N SER A 41 -36.42 -0.78 12.04
CA SER A 41 -37.37 -1.79 12.47
C SER A 41 -36.78 -2.58 13.65
N ARG A 42 -37.63 -3.23 14.45
CA ARG A 42 -37.17 -4.03 15.60
C ARG A 42 -36.13 -5.08 15.19
N ALA A 43 -36.31 -5.77 14.09
CA ALA A 43 -35.36 -6.75 13.58
C ALA A 43 -34.02 -6.13 13.14
N GLN A 44 -34.04 -4.92 12.57
CA GLN A 44 -32.82 -4.19 12.22
C GLN A 44 -32.09 -3.69 13.47
N ASP A 45 -32.82 -3.30 14.50
CA ASP A 45 -32.27 -2.85 15.76
C ASP A 45 -31.54 -3.99 16.50
N GLU A 46 -32.14 -5.19 16.58
CA GLU A 46 -31.51 -6.38 17.15
C GLU A 46 -30.23 -6.76 16.37
N ALA A 47 -30.31 -6.82 15.04
CA ALA A 47 -29.16 -7.12 14.18
C ALA A 47 -28.04 -6.08 14.28
N ALA A 48 -28.38 -4.79 14.49
CA ALA A 48 -27.42 -3.73 14.69
C ALA A 48 -26.62 -3.92 15.99
N ARG A 49 -27.30 -4.25 17.10
CA ARG A 49 -26.66 -4.51 18.39
C ARG A 49 -25.73 -5.71 18.33
N ASP A 50 -26.18 -6.79 17.72
CA ASP A 50 -25.35 -7.99 17.54
C ASP A 50 -24.09 -7.68 16.75
N ARG A 51 -24.23 -6.89 15.68
CA ARG A 51 -23.08 -6.47 14.87
C ARG A 51 -22.13 -5.55 15.61
N ILE A 52 -22.63 -4.60 16.39
CA ILE A 52 -21.81 -3.73 17.23
C ILE A 52 -21.06 -4.58 18.27
N THR A 53 -21.74 -5.49 18.95
CA THR A 53 -21.11 -6.39 19.94
C THR A 53 -20.03 -7.26 19.29
N GLN A 54 -20.28 -7.83 18.11
CA GLN A 54 -19.28 -8.58 17.35
C GLN A 54 -18.07 -7.70 17.00
N ALA A 55 -18.30 -6.47 16.53
CA ALA A 55 -17.23 -5.55 16.18
C ALA A 55 -16.41 -5.10 17.40
N GLN A 56 -17.06 -4.85 18.55
CA GLN A 56 -16.39 -4.54 19.82
C GLN A 56 -15.49 -5.70 20.26
N HIS A 57 -16.01 -6.94 20.22
CA HIS A 57 -15.22 -8.13 20.55
C HIS A 57 -14.06 -8.36 19.58
N ALA A 58 -14.27 -8.17 18.28
CA ALA A 58 -13.22 -8.28 17.28
C ALA A 58 -12.13 -7.23 17.51
N LEU A 59 -12.52 -5.98 17.79
CA LEU A 59 -11.56 -4.91 18.09
C LEU A 59 -10.77 -5.18 19.38
N ALA A 60 -11.43 -5.65 20.44
CA ALA A 60 -10.77 -5.98 21.70
C ALA A 60 -9.72 -7.10 21.56
N ARG A 61 -9.94 -8.04 20.64
CA ARG A 61 -8.99 -9.13 20.33
C ARG A 61 -8.01 -8.79 19.22
N ARG A 62 -8.04 -7.57 18.68
CA ARG A 62 -7.28 -7.14 17.50
C ARG A 62 -7.51 -8.08 16.29
N ASP A 63 -8.74 -8.51 16.11
CA ASP A 63 -9.15 -9.35 15.00
C ASP A 63 -9.42 -8.50 13.75
N LEU A 64 -8.35 -8.19 13.02
CA LEU A 64 -8.42 -7.39 11.79
C LEU A 64 -9.29 -8.06 10.72
N GLU A 65 -9.16 -9.40 10.56
CA GLU A 65 -9.92 -10.14 9.56
C GLU A 65 -11.43 -10.10 9.85
N GLY A 66 -11.81 -10.33 11.11
CA GLY A 66 -13.20 -10.22 11.53
C GLY A 66 -13.77 -8.83 11.29
N LEU A 67 -13.03 -7.76 11.64
CA LEU A 67 -13.46 -6.37 11.39
C LEU A 67 -13.55 -6.04 9.90
N ALA A 68 -12.54 -6.41 9.12
CA ALA A 68 -12.51 -6.14 7.68
C ALA A 68 -13.65 -6.89 6.96
N GLY A 69 -13.91 -8.15 7.35
CA GLY A 69 -15.03 -8.93 6.81
C GLY A 69 -16.42 -8.37 7.10
N MET A 70 -16.55 -7.52 8.12
CA MET A 70 -17.80 -6.81 8.43
C MET A 70 -17.95 -5.52 7.62
N LEU A 71 -16.85 -4.91 7.13
CA LEU A 71 -16.85 -3.62 6.45
C LEU A 71 -16.84 -3.77 4.93
N PRO A 72 -17.48 -2.86 4.20
CA PRO A 72 -17.20 -2.73 2.78
C PRO A 72 -15.70 -2.43 2.55
N ALA A 73 -15.07 -3.07 1.56
CA ALA A 73 -13.64 -2.90 1.29
C ALA A 73 -13.21 -1.41 1.16
N ARG A 74 -14.07 -0.57 0.59
CA ARG A 74 -13.83 0.89 0.47
C ARG A 74 -13.75 1.63 1.83
N GLU A 75 -14.09 0.98 2.93
CA GLU A 75 -14.03 1.54 4.29
C GLU A 75 -12.86 0.96 5.11
N HIS A 76 -12.04 0.06 4.56
CA HIS A 76 -10.89 -0.55 5.25
C HIS A 76 -9.87 0.48 5.75
N TRP A 77 -9.79 1.66 5.13
CA TRP A 77 -8.94 2.76 5.59
C TRP A 77 -9.21 3.18 7.05
N ARG A 78 -10.43 2.93 7.57
CA ARG A 78 -10.82 3.23 8.95
C ARG A 78 -10.14 2.34 9.97
N LEU A 79 -9.61 1.18 9.53
CA LEU A 79 -8.90 0.23 10.37
C LEU A 79 -7.46 0.67 10.65
N TYR A 80 -6.91 1.56 9.82
CA TYR A 80 -5.48 1.90 9.83
C TYR A 80 -4.95 2.31 11.20
N ARG A 81 -5.64 3.20 11.92
CA ARG A 81 -5.15 3.71 13.20
C ARG A 81 -4.90 2.61 14.24
N GLU A 82 -5.79 1.65 14.32
CA GLU A 82 -5.73 0.56 15.29
C GLU A 82 -4.81 -0.58 14.84
N PHE A 83 -4.53 -0.67 13.54
CA PHE A 83 -3.74 -1.75 12.94
C PHE A 83 -2.56 -1.24 12.10
N ALA A 84 -2.05 -0.05 12.40
CA ALA A 84 -0.91 0.52 11.67
C ALA A 84 0.36 -0.32 11.76
N ASP A 85 0.52 -1.06 12.87
CA ASP A 85 1.62 -2.00 13.09
C ASP A 85 1.51 -3.31 12.27
N GLU A 86 0.35 -3.57 11.68
CA GLU A 86 0.10 -4.68 10.76
C GLU A 86 0.04 -4.23 9.29
N ALA A 87 0.30 -2.95 9.03
CA ALA A 87 0.23 -2.38 7.70
C ALA A 87 1.54 -2.57 6.93
N VAL A 88 1.39 -2.87 5.63
CA VAL A 88 2.47 -2.81 4.65
C VAL A 88 2.06 -1.89 3.50
N PHE A 89 2.98 -1.05 3.10
CA PHE A 89 2.85 -0.14 1.97
C PHE A 89 3.75 -0.65 0.86
N PHE A 90 3.22 -0.92 -0.32
CA PHE A 90 4.04 -1.44 -1.41
C PHE A 90 3.59 -0.96 -2.78
N ASP A 91 4.53 -0.96 -3.69
CA ASP A 91 4.35 -0.63 -5.10
C ASP A 91 5.21 -1.58 -5.94
N ILE A 92 4.76 -1.87 -7.16
CA ILE A 92 5.46 -2.78 -8.06
C ILE A 92 5.81 -2.10 -9.38
N GLU A 93 6.95 -2.50 -9.95
CA GLU A 93 7.28 -2.24 -11.35
C GLU A 93 7.25 -3.54 -12.16
N THR A 94 6.97 -3.41 -13.45
CA THR A 94 6.88 -4.54 -14.37
C THR A 94 7.76 -4.32 -15.59
N ASP A 95 7.99 -5.40 -16.36
CA ASP A 95 8.78 -5.32 -17.60
C ASP A 95 8.02 -4.73 -18.79
N GLY A 96 6.76 -4.31 -18.61
CA GLY A 96 5.93 -3.72 -19.65
C GLY A 96 5.56 -4.66 -20.79
N ARG A 97 5.90 -5.95 -20.71
CA ARG A 97 5.52 -6.97 -21.69
C ARG A 97 4.08 -7.42 -21.46
N GLU A 98 3.52 -8.17 -22.40
CA GLU A 98 2.14 -8.65 -22.34
C GLU A 98 1.78 -9.36 -21.02
N GLU A 99 2.69 -10.18 -20.50
CA GLU A 99 2.50 -10.91 -19.23
C GLU A 99 2.67 -10.03 -17.99
N LEU A 100 3.20 -8.81 -18.13
CA LEU A 100 3.45 -7.87 -17.02
C LEU A 100 4.17 -8.52 -15.83
N ARG A 101 5.34 -9.11 -16.06
CA ARG A 101 6.10 -9.77 -14.98
C ARG A 101 6.69 -8.73 -14.02
N PRO A 102 6.55 -8.89 -12.70
CA PRO A 102 7.15 -7.99 -11.73
C PRO A 102 8.68 -7.93 -11.88
N THR A 103 9.25 -6.74 -11.77
CA THR A 103 10.70 -6.49 -11.87
C THR A 103 11.31 -6.05 -10.56
N VAL A 104 10.70 -5.05 -9.95
CA VAL A 104 11.06 -4.50 -8.64
C VAL A 104 9.79 -4.34 -7.82
N VAL A 105 9.86 -4.70 -6.56
CA VAL A 105 8.81 -4.43 -5.57
C VAL A 105 9.47 -3.82 -4.34
N SER A 106 9.06 -2.62 -3.98
CA SER A 106 9.46 -1.99 -2.73
C SER A 106 8.33 -2.04 -1.73
N LEU A 107 8.67 -2.29 -0.49
CA LEU A 107 7.76 -2.50 0.61
C LEU A 107 8.25 -1.74 1.84
N LEU A 108 7.34 -1.04 2.52
CA LEU A 108 7.57 -0.41 3.82
C LEU A 108 6.60 -1.01 4.83
N ASP A 109 7.13 -1.54 5.91
CA ASP A 109 6.37 -2.02 7.06
C ASP A 109 6.91 -1.43 8.39
N ARG A 110 6.55 -2.03 9.52
CA ARG A 110 7.02 -1.61 10.84
C ARG A 110 8.52 -1.89 11.07
N GLU A 111 9.10 -2.85 10.36
CA GLU A 111 10.51 -3.26 10.48
C GLU A 111 11.41 -2.39 9.61
N GLY A 112 10.83 -1.73 8.62
CA GLY A 112 11.53 -0.82 7.72
C GLY A 112 11.23 -1.05 6.25
N ILE A 113 12.24 -0.86 5.43
CA ILE A 113 12.16 -0.96 3.98
C ILE A 113 12.72 -2.30 3.52
N HIS A 114 11.97 -2.94 2.64
CA HIS A 114 12.38 -4.16 1.94
C HIS A 114 12.25 -3.95 0.44
N VAL A 115 13.22 -4.44 -0.32
CA VAL A 115 13.22 -4.36 -1.78
C VAL A 115 13.43 -5.74 -2.37
N PHE A 116 12.57 -6.09 -3.30
CA PHE A 116 12.58 -7.38 -3.99
C PHE A 116 12.83 -7.15 -5.48
N ILE A 117 13.83 -7.82 -6.03
CA ILE A 117 14.28 -7.63 -7.41
C ILE A 117 14.24 -8.97 -8.12
N ARG A 118 13.67 -9.01 -9.33
CA ARG A 118 13.65 -10.20 -10.18
C ARG A 118 15.07 -10.74 -10.38
N ASP A 119 15.19 -12.06 -10.46
CA ASP A 119 16.43 -12.80 -10.58
C ASP A 119 17.39 -12.65 -9.38
N ARG A 120 16.97 -11.96 -8.30
CA ARG A 120 17.71 -11.83 -7.04
C ARG A 120 16.94 -12.45 -5.88
N ASN A 121 16.03 -11.69 -5.31
CA ASN A 121 15.29 -12.05 -4.10
C ASN A 121 13.76 -11.92 -4.25
N LEU A 122 13.23 -11.69 -5.45
CA LEU A 122 11.80 -11.51 -5.67
C LEU A 122 10.96 -12.73 -5.20
N HIS A 123 11.54 -13.90 -5.21
CA HIS A 123 10.91 -15.14 -4.73
C HIS A 123 10.53 -15.12 -3.24
N ALA A 124 11.16 -14.24 -2.43
CA ALA A 124 10.86 -14.09 -1.01
C ALA A 124 9.69 -13.12 -0.73
N LEU A 125 9.16 -12.45 -1.75
CA LEU A 125 8.06 -11.48 -1.60
C LEU A 125 6.78 -12.08 -0.97
N PRO A 126 6.30 -13.29 -1.35
CA PRO A 126 5.09 -13.85 -0.74
C PRO A 126 5.23 -14.05 0.77
N GLU A 127 6.40 -14.51 1.25
CA GLU A 127 6.68 -14.69 2.67
C GLU A 127 6.67 -13.32 3.41
N ALA A 128 7.28 -12.30 2.84
CA ALA A 128 7.27 -10.95 3.41
C ALA A 128 5.85 -10.38 3.49
N LEU A 129 5.04 -10.54 2.44
CA LEU A 129 3.65 -10.08 2.43
C LEU A 129 2.74 -10.89 3.37
N ALA A 130 3.09 -12.14 3.68
CA ALA A 130 2.34 -12.97 4.63
C ALA A 130 2.44 -12.46 6.08
N GLN A 131 3.47 -11.68 6.40
CA GLN A 131 3.65 -11.08 7.73
C GLN A 131 2.73 -9.86 7.95
N ALA A 132 2.20 -9.27 6.88
CA ALA A 132 1.37 -8.08 6.93
C ALA A 132 -0.09 -8.40 6.58
N ARG A 133 -1.02 -7.98 7.43
CA ARG A 133 -2.45 -8.29 7.29
C ARG A 133 -3.24 -7.13 6.70
N LEU A 134 -2.70 -5.90 6.72
CA LEU A 134 -3.29 -4.69 6.14
C LEU A 134 -2.41 -4.20 5.00
N TRP A 135 -2.85 -4.39 3.76
CA TRP A 135 -2.12 -3.92 2.59
C TRP A 135 -2.55 -2.51 2.19
N VAL A 136 -1.59 -1.70 1.82
CA VAL A 136 -1.81 -0.33 1.34
C VAL A 136 -1.08 -0.13 0.02
N THR A 137 -1.83 0.25 -1.01
CA THR A 137 -1.30 0.46 -2.37
C THR A 137 -1.92 1.71 -3.01
N PHE A 138 -1.44 2.09 -4.17
CA PHE A 138 -2.09 3.08 -5.02
C PHE A 138 -2.52 2.45 -6.36
N ASN A 139 -3.83 2.29 -6.57
CA ASN A 139 -4.40 1.57 -7.73
C ASN A 139 -4.06 0.06 -7.74
N GLY A 140 -3.53 -0.47 -6.64
CA GLY A 140 -3.03 -1.83 -6.57
C GLY A 140 -4.11 -2.90 -6.58
N SER A 141 -5.35 -2.58 -6.21
CA SER A 141 -6.47 -3.49 -6.34
C SER A 141 -6.78 -3.87 -7.80
N VAL A 142 -6.38 -3.01 -8.74
CA VAL A 142 -6.61 -3.19 -10.18
C VAL A 142 -5.33 -3.64 -10.90
N PHE A 143 -4.15 -3.30 -10.37
CA PHE A 143 -2.88 -3.56 -11.04
C PHE A 143 -1.95 -4.47 -10.21
N ASP A 144 -1.40 -4.01 -9.11
CA ASP A 144 -0.34 -4.69 -8.34
C ASP A 144 -0.78 -6.08 -7.88
N VAL A 145 -1.90 -6.16 -7.18
CA VAL A 145 -2.39 -7.43 -6.60
C VAL A 145 -2.73 -8.45 -7.68
N PRO A 146 -3.46 -8.12 -8.76
CA PRO A 146 -3.67 -9.05 -9.88
C PRO A 146 -2.39 -9.48 -10.59
N VAL A 147 -1.40 -8.59 -10.75
CA VAL A 147 -0.10 -8.93 -11.35
C VAL A 147 0.66 -9.91 -10.45
N LEU A 148 0.79 -9.59 -9.17
CA LEU A 148 1.45 -10.47 -8.21
C LEU A 148 0.75 -11.82 -8.08
N GLY A 149 -0.59 -11.86 -8.02
CA GLY A 149 -1.35 -13.10 -7.92
C GLY A 149 -1.22 -14.03 -9.14
N ARG A 150 -0.97 -13.48 -10.34
CA ARG A 150 -0.65 -14.29 -11.52
C ARG A 150 0.76 -14.87 -11.46
N HIS A 151 1.69 -14.13 -10.87
CA HIS A 151 3.10 -14.51 -10.82
C HIS A 151 3.41 -15.43 -9.61
N PHE A 152 2.71 -15.25 -8.51
CA PHE A 152 2.85 -15.99 -7.26
C PHE A 152 1.51 -16.64 -6.88
N PRO A 153 1.26 -17.90 -7.26
CA PRO A 153 0.01 -18.59 -6.90
C PRO A 153 -0.19 -18.73 -5.39
N GLU A 154 0.91 -18.72 -4.61
CA GLU A 154 0.95 -18.77 -3.14
C GLU A 154 0.83 -17.41 -2.47
N LEU A 155 0.58 -16.34 -3.23
CA LEU A 155 0.46 -14.98 -2.68
C LEU A 155 -0.62 -14.95 -1.58
N PRO A 156 -0.30 -14.46 -0.38
CA PRO A 156 -1.29 -14.39 0.70
C PRO A 156 -2.41 -13.40 0.33
N VAL A 157 -3.60 -13.67 0.86
CA VAL A 157 -4.72 -12.73 0.78
C VAL A 157 -4.71 -11.87 2.03
N PRO A 158 -4.64 -10.53 1.92
CA PRO A 158 -4.66 -9.67 3.10
C PRO A 158 -6.03 -9.71 3.79
N ALA A 159 -6.04 -9.57 5.12
CA ALA A 159 -7.28 -9.40 5.87
C ALA A 159 -8.00 -8.10 5.48
N ALA A 160 -7.24 -7.04 5.19
CA ALA A 160 -7.75 -5.77 4.69
C ALA A 160 -6.83 -5.18 3.62
N HIS A 161 -7.43 -4.52 2.62
CA HIS A 161 -6.68 -3.79 1.59
C HIS A 161 -7.21 -2.36 1.46
N VAL A 162 -6.31 -1.39 1.54
CA VAL A 162 -6.59 0.03 1.34
C VAL A 162 -5.93 0.48 0.03
N ASP A 163 -6.75 0.73 -0.97
CA ASP A 163 -6.30 1.33 -2.23
C ASP A 163 -6.49 2.84 -2.18
N LEU A 164 -5.39 3.58 -2.09
CA LEU A 164 -5.39 5.03 -1.90
C LEU A 164 -6.05 5.79 -3.04
N ARG A 165 -6.02 5.26 -4.27
CA ARG A 165 -6.74 5.87 -5.39
C ARG A 165 -8.23 6.03 -5.08
N PHE A 166 -8.85 5.03 -4.47
CA PHE A 166 -10.26 5.08 -4.10
C PHE A 166 -10.49 5.94 -2.85
N VAL A 167 -9.56 5.95 -1.89
CA VAL A 167 -9.63 6.83 -0.72
C VAL A 167 -9.68 8.29 -1.15
N PHE A 168 -8.76 8.71 -2.03
CA PHE A 168 -8.69 10.10 -2.50
C PHE A 168 -9.83 10.45 -3.46
N ARG A 169 -10.24 9.53 -4.33
CA ARG A 169 -11.42 9.75 -5.21
C ARG A 169 -12.69 10.07 -4.42
N LYS A 170 -12.91 9.39 -3.30
CA LYS A 170 -14.05 9.69 -2.41
C LYS A 170 -13.91 11.06 -1.71
N LEU A 171 -12.71 11.58 -1.51
CA LEU A 171 -12.43 12.95 -1.08
C LEU A 171 -12.55 13.96 -2.23
N ARG A 172 -13.04 13.55 -3.41
CA ARG A 172 -13.13 14.36 -4.63
C ARG A 172 -11.78 14.88 -5.12
N ILE A 173 -10.72 14.08 -4.89
CA ILE A 173 -9.38 14.33 -5.38
C ILE A 173 -9.05 13.22 -6.37
N GLU A 174 -9.36 13.47 -7.65
CA GLU A 174 -9.05 12.54 -8.75
C GLU A 174 -7.68 12.89 -9.32
N ALA A 175 -6.66 12.20 -8.86
CA ALA A 175 -5.28 12.41 -9.27
C ALA A 175 -4.50 11.10 -9.26
N GLY A 176 -3.47 10.99 -10.08
CA GLY A 176 -2.48 9.91 -9.99
C GLY A 176 -1.53 10.14 -8.81
N LEU A 177 -0.72 9.12 -8.48
CA LEU A 177 0.20 9.15 -7.33
C LEU A 177 1.09 10.41 -7.34
N LYS A 178 1.79 10.69 -8.45
CA LYS A 178 2.68 11.85 -8.58
C LYS A 178 1.97 13.19 -8.38
N ALA A 179 0.76 13.32 -8.91
CA ALA A 179 -0.04 14.55 -8.74
C ALA A 179 -0.54 14.73 -7.30
N LEU A 180 -0.78 13.64 -6.56
CA LEU A 180 -1.06 13.71 -5.12
C LEU A 180 0.17 14.13 -4.35
N GLU A 181 1.33 13.58 -4.64
CA GLU A 181 2.61 13.97 -4.01
C GLU A 181 2.89 15.46 -4.19
N ASP A 182 2.71 15.98 -5.41
CA ASP A 182 2.86 17.40 -5.71
C ASP A 182 1.85 18.26 -4.93
N ARG A 183 0.58 17.84 -4.91
CA ARG A 183 -0.50 18.53 -4.19
C ARG A 183 -0.23 18.62 -2.68
N PHE A 184 0.33 17.56 -2.10
CA PHE A 184 0.67 17.51 -0.69
C PHE A 184 2.11 17.96 -0.40
N ARG A 185 2.84 18.47 -1.40
CA ARG A 185 4.21 19.00 -1.30
C ARG A 185 5.20 17.99 -0.72
N MET A 186 5.01 16.72 -1.05
CA MET A 186 5.87 15.66 -0.52
C MET A 186 7.28 15.69 -1.14
N GLY A 187 7.39 16.20 -2.34
CA GLY A 187 8.65 16.34 -3.07
C GLY A 187 9.29 15.00 -3.45
N ARG A 188 10.12 15.02 -4.46
CA ARG A 188 11.02 13.94 -4.86
C ARG A 188 12.41 14.52 -5.14
N PRO A 189 13.48 13.73 -5.04
CA PRO A 189 14.79 14.17 -5.50
C PRO A 189 14.72 14.71 -6.94
N PRO A 190 15.52 15.71 -7.29
CA PRO A 190 15.46 16.35 -8.62
C PRO A 190 15.59 15.36 -9.77
N HIS A 191 16.41 14.32 -9.64
CA HIS A 191 16.65 13.31 -10.66
C HIS A 191 15.46 12.35 -10.88
N LEU A 192 14.54 12.23 -9.90
CA LEU A 192 13.31 11.43 -10.03
C LEU A 192 12.11 12.24 -10.54
N ARG A 193 12.24 13.57 -10.68
CA ARG A 193 11.13 14.40 -11.14
C ARG A 193 10.82 14.13 -12.60
N GLY A 194 9.54 13.93 -12.90
CA GLY A 194 9.07 13.67 -14.25
C GLY A 194 9.24 12.23 -14.73
N VAL A 195 9.90 11.37 -13.95
CA VAL A 195 9.98 9.93 -14.23
C VAL A 195 8.60 9.30 -14.05
N ASN A 196 8.23 8.43 -14.99
CA ASN A 196 6.93 7.76 -15.03
C ASN A 196 7.09 6.24 -15.22
N GLY A 197 5.99 5.49 -15.18
CA GLY A 197 6.02 4.03 -15.27
C GLY A 197 6.60 3.50 -16.60
N TRP A 198 6.54 4.27 -17.71
CA TRP A 198 7.20 3.86 -18.94
C TRP A 198 8.72 4.00 -18.85
N ASP A 199 9.19 5.04 -18.19
CA ASP A 199 10.63 5.19 -17.92
C ASP A 199 11.15 4.03 -17.05
N ALA A 200 10.35 3.57 -16.08
CA ALA A 200 10.67 2.39 -15.27
C ALA A 200 10.84 1.12 -16.12
N VAL A 201 9.97 0.90 -17.10
CA VAL A 201 10.11 -0.19 -18.07
C VAL A 201 11.39 -0.08 -18.87
N LEU A 202 11.74 1.12 -19.35
CA LEU A 202 12.98 1.36 -20.12
C LEU A 202 14.24 1.11 -19.26
N LEU A 203 14.23 1.54 -18.01
CA LEU A 203 15.32 1.28 -17.04
C LEU A 203 15.50 -0.21 -16.79
N TRP A 204 14.42 -0.96 -16.62
CA TRP A 204 14.50 -2.41 -16.51
C TRP A 204 15.11 -3.06 -17.76
N HIS A 205 14.67 -2.67 -18.95
CA HIS A 205 15.20 -3.21 -20.19
C HIS A 205 16.69 -2.87 -20.40
N ALA A 206 17.13 -1.66 -20.04
CA ALA A 206 18.54 -1.30 -20.07
C ALA A 206 19.37 -2.22 -19.17
N TYR A 207 18.92 -2.45 -17.92
CA TYR A 207 19.56 -3.42 -17.04
C TYR A 207 19.49 -4.84 -17.59
N GLU A 208 18.32 -5.30 -18.05
CA GLU A 208 18.12 -6.66 -18.54
C GLU A 208 18.97 -6.99 -19.76
N GLN A 209 19.17 -6.05 -20.68
CA GLN A 209 19.89 -6.26 -21.95
C GLN A 209 21.39 -6.06 -21.82
N SER A 210 21.82 -5.04 -21.09
CA SER A 210 23.23 -4.62 -21.03
C SER A 210 23.90 -4.83 -19.68
N GLY A 211 23.14 -5.18 -18.63
CA GLY A 211 23.65 -5.28 -17.26
C GLY A 211 23.97 -3.92 -16.64
N GLU A 212 23.32 -2.85 -17.13
CA GLU A 212 23.56 -1.49 -16.67
C GLU A 212 23.03 -1.31 -15.23
N ILE A 213 23.92 -1.48 -14.26
CA ILE A 213 23.57 -1.48 -12.82
C ILE A 213 23.01 -0.13 -12.36
N GLU A 214 23.44 0.98 -12.98
CA GLU A 214 22.90 2.31 -12.66
C GLU A 214 21.44 2.46 -13.07
N ALA A 215 21.01 1.80 -14.17
CA ALA A 215 19.61 1.76 -14.56
C ALA A 215 18.78 1.00 -13.51
N LEU A 216 19.28 -0.13 -13.01
CA LEU A 216 18.63 -0.86 -11.92
C LEU A 216 18.58 -0.03 -10.63
N ARG A 217 19.68 0.63 -10.26
CA ARG A 217 19.74 1.49 -9.08
C ARG A 217 18.68 2.59 -9.14
N PHE A 218 18.56 3.24 -10.30
CA PHE A 218 17.59 4.30 -10.51
C PHE A 218 16.14 3.77 -10.45
N LEU A 219 15.88 2.61 -11.05
CA LEU A 219 14.57 1.94 -11.02
C LEU A 219 14.16 1.58 -9.58
N VAL A 220 15.07 1.00 -8.80
CA VAL A 220 14.83 0.67 -7.40
C VAL A 220 14.52 1.92 -6.59
N GLU A 221 15.30 2.98 -6.76
CA GLU A 221 15.07 4.24 -6.07
C GLU A 221 13.70 4.84 -6.43
N TYR A 222 13.33 4.82 -7.70
CA TYR A 222 12.03 5.30 -8.17
C TYR A 222 10.86 4.54 -7.53
N ASN A 223 10.87 3.21 -7.59
CA ASN A 223 9.84 2.36 -6.98
C ASN A 223 9.78 2.50 -5.45
N LEU A 224 10.94 2.66 -4.82
CA LEU A 224 11.05 2.88 -3.39
C LEU A 224 10.32 4.15 -2.93
N TYR A 225 10.48 5.25 -3.67
CA TYR A 225 9.75 6.49 -3.37
C TYR A 225 8.25 6.32 -3.56
N ASP A 226 7.80 5.55 -4.55
CA ASP A 226 6.39 5.25 -4.74
C ASP A 226 5.83 4.52 -3.51
N ALA A 227 6.49 3.47 -3.03
CA ALA A 227 6.05 2.71 -1.87
C ALA A 227 6.07 3.51 -0.54
N ILE A 228 7.16 4.23 -0.25
CA ILE A 228 7.30 5.00 1.01
C ILE A 228 6.25 6.12 1.09
N ASN A 229 5.99 6.80 -0.01
CA ASN A 229 5.05 7.91 -0.05
C ASN A 229 3.60 7.47 0.23
N LEU A 230 3.27 6.19 0.04
CA LEU A 230 1.92 5.67 0.34
C LEU A 230 1.56 5.83 1.81
N ARG A 231 2.51 5.66 2.73
CA ARG A 231 2.26 5.83 4.16
C ARG A 231 1.87 7.27 4.48
N THR A 232 2.68 8.23 4.06
CA THR A 232 2.37 9.65 4.25
C THR A 232 1.01 10.01 3.61
N LEU A 233 0.73 9.50 2.40
CA LEU A 233 -0.53 9.75 1.72
C LEU A 233 -1.73 9.14 2.46
N LEU A 234 -1.60 7.91 2.98
CA LEU A 234 -2.67 7.32 3.78
C LEU A 234 -2.98 8.17 5.02
N GLU A 235 -1.95 8.59 5.75
CA GLU A 235 -2.10 9.35 6.98
C GLU A 235 -2.68 10.75 6.72
N LEU A 236 -2.26 11.42 5.66
CA LEU A 236 -2.88 12.67 5.19
C LEU A 236 -4.34 12.48 4.76
N GLY A 237 -4.62 11.43 4.00
CA GLY A 237 -5.97 11.07 3.58
C GLY A 237 -6.88 10.72 4.76
N TYR A 238 -6.37 9.95 5.72
CA TYR A 238 -7.08 9.60 6.95
C TYR A 238 -7.46 10.85 7.75
N ASN A 239 -6.50 11.76 7.97
CA ASN A 239 -6.73 13.00 8.71
C ASN A 239 -7.72 13.91 7.98
N ARG A 240 -7.63 13.98 6.64
CA ARG A 240 -8.58 14.74 5.84
C ARG A 240 -10.00 14.16 5.90
N TRP A 241 -10.15 12.85 6.00
CA TRP A 241 -11.45 12.22 6.21
C TRP A 241 -12.07 12.59 7.54
N ILE A 242 -11.28 12.69 8.62
CA ILE A 242 -11.76 13.17 9.94
C ILE A 242 -12.33 14.59 9.78
N ASP A 243 -11.61 15.48 9.10
CA ASP A 243 -12.06 16.86 8.85
C ASP A 243 -13.33 16.89 7.97
N GLU A 244 -13.36 16.14 6.87
CA GLU A 244 -14.49 16.11 5.93
C GLU A 244 -15.77 15.53 6.55
N LEU A 245 -15.62 14.60 7.47
CA LEU A 245 -16.74 14.01 8.21
C LEU A 245 -17.11 14.83 9.46
N ASN A 246 -16.34 15.86 9.79
CA ASN A 246 -16.50 16.70 10.99
C ASN A 246 -16.61 15.87 12.26
N LEU A 247 -15.69 14.90 12.42
CA LEU A 247 -15.68 14.00 13.57
C LEU A 247 -14.69 14.49 14.62
N ASP A 248 -15.11 14.42 15.89
CA ASP A 248 -14.22 14.60 17.04
C ASP A 248 -13.40 13.31 17.25
N GLU A 249 -12.43 13.10 16.38
CA GLU A 249 -11.55 11.92 16.37
C GLU A 249 -10.09 12.39 16.29
N PRO A 250 -9.18 11.83 17.11
CA PRO A 250 -7.77 12.17 17.03
C PRO A 250 -7.18 11.84 15.67
N LYS A 251 -6.45 12.79 15.11
CA LYS A 251 -5.68 12.60 13.89
C LYS A 251 -4.49 11.67 14.14
N VAL A 252 -4.09 10.93 13.12
CA VAL A 252 -2.85 10.16 13.17
C VAL A 252 -1.65 11.07 12.90
N PRO A 253 -0.47 10.82 13.50
CA PRO A 253 0.73 11.52 13.13
C PRO A 253 1.04 11.23 11.65
N VAL A 254 1.56 12.23 10.95
CA VAL A 254 1.94 12.07 9.54
C VAL A 254 3.42 11.69 9.49
N PHE A 255 3.70 10.58 8.84
CA PHE A 255 5.05 10.06 8.65
C PHE A 255 5.89 11.02 7.82
N GLU A 256 7.05 11.40 8.35
CA GLU A 256 8.05 12.23 7.69
C GLU A 256 9.13 11.33 7.07
N ARG A 257 9.17 11.31 5.75
CA ARG A 257 10.09 10.45 4.97
C ARG A 257 11.57 10.72 5.26
N GLY A 258 11.93 11.90 5.74
CA GLY A 258 13.32 12.28 6.03
C GLY A 258 14.06 11.35 7.00
N ASP A 259 13.31 10.58 7.78
CA ASP A 259 13.84 9.61 8.72
C ASP A 259 14.20 8.26 8.09
N VAL A 260 13.83 8.05 6.81
CA VAL A 260 14.06 6.80 6.10
C VAL A 260 15.11 7.03 5.03
N LEU A 261 16.37 6.90 5.41
CA LEU A 261 17.50 6.88 4.49
C LEU A 261 17.75 5.44 4.06
N TYR A 262 17.58 5.17 2.78
CA TYR A 262 17.84 3.86 2.21
C TYR A 262 18.94 3.94 1.17
N ASP A 263 20.03 3.21 1.41
CA ASP A 263 21.16 3.14 0.49
C ASP A 263 20.96 2.01 -0.52
N VAL A 264 20.43 2.36 -1.68
CA VAL A 264 20.21 1.42 -2.78
C VAL A 264 21.51 0.76 -3.25
N SER A 265 22.65 1.49 -3.20
CA SER A 265 23.94 0.93 -3.59
C SER A 265 24.39 -0.16 -2.61
N LYS A 266 24.15 0.05 -1.33
CA LYS A 266 24.44 -0.96 -0.29
C LYS A 266 23.57 -2.20 -0.49
N LEU A 267 22.25 -2.03 -0.73
CA LEU A 267 21.35 -3.15 -1.05
C LEU A 267 21.87 -3.98 -2.21
N LEU A 268 22.23 -3.34 -3.32
CA LEU A 268 22.71 -4.07 -4.50
C LEU A 268 24.02 -4.81 -4.25
N LEU A 269 24.89 -4.28 -3.38
CA LEU A 269 26.11 -4.97 -2.95
C LEU A 269 25.78 -6.18 -2.07
N GLU A 270 24.85 -6.07 -1.13
CA GLU A 270 24.42 -7.15 -0.23
C GLU A 270 23.75 -8.31 -0.99
N LEU A 271 22.94 -7.98 -1.99
CA LEU A 271 22.30 -8.99 -2.85
C LEU A 271 23.31 -9.73 -3.75
N GLY A 272 24.49 -9.14 -3.97
CA GLY A 272 25.55 -9.73 -4.80
C GLY A 272 25.22 -9.72 -6.31
N PRO A 273 26.16 -10.20 -7.15
CA PRO A 273 25.95 -10.30 -8.58
C PRO A 273 25.06 -11.50 -8.93
N THR A 274 24.17 -11.32 -9.91
CA THR A 274 23.40 -12.42 -10.52
C THR A 274 24.26 -13.14 -11.57
N GLU A 275 23.80 -14.33 -12.05
CA GLU A 275 24.42 -15.00 -13.19
C GLU A 275 24.50 -14.09 -14.42
N ARG A 276 23.50 -13.23 -14.60
CA ARG A 276 23.45 -12.21 -15.67
C ARG A 276 24.56 -11.17 -15.52
N ASP A 277 24.77 -10.66 -14.31
CA ASP A 277 25.84 -9.70 -14.01
C ASP A 277 27.21 -10.34 -14.27
N LEU A 278 27.39 -11.59 -13.87
CA LEU A 278 28.62 -12.35 -14.12
C LEU A 278 28.85 -12.57 -15.64
N HIS A 279 27.78 -12.81 -16.39
CA HIS A 279 27.88 -12.99 -17.85
C HIS A 279 28.31 -11.71 -18.57
N VAL A 280 27.85 -10.54 -18.09
CA VAL A 280 28.29 -9.23 -18.58
C VAL A 280 29.76 -9.00 -18.25
N LEU A 281 30.20 -9.30 -17.03
CA LEU A 281 31.60 -9.22 -16.62
C LEU A 281 32.51 -10.12 -17.47
N HIS A 282 32.07 -11.34 -17.76
CA HIS A 282 32.81 -12.23 -18.66
C HIS A 282 32.93 -11.68 -20.09
N ARG A 283 31.88 -11.05 -20.60
CA ARG A 283 31.87 -10.41 -21.93
C ARG A 283 32.84 -9.24 -22.00
N ILE A 284 32.86 -8.38 -20.97
CA ILE A 284 33.77 -7.23 -20.86
C ILE A 284 35.22 -7.72 -20.78
N ARG A 285 35.53 -8.67 -19.91
CA ARG A 285 36.87 -9.27 -19.77
C ARG A 285 37.33 -9.99 -21.01
N GLY A 286 36.42 -10.59 -21.80
CA GLY A 286 36.72 -11.22 -23.08
C GLY A 286 37.09 -10.20 -24.16
N ARG A 287 36.44 -9.02 -24.18
CA ARG A 287 36.79 -7.91 -25.12
C ARG A 287 38.15 -7.30 -24.77
N ASP A 288 38.48 -7.11 -23.51
CA ASP A 288 39.79 -6.57 -23.08
C ASP A 288 40.93 -7.51 -23.48
N ARG A 289 40.71 -8.83 -23.43
CA ARG A 289 41.72 -9.80 -23.91
C ARG A 289 41.95 -9.75 -25.44
N GLN A 290 40.90 -9.51 -26.22
CA GLN A 290 41.04 -9.38 -27.68
C GLN A 290 41.73 -8.06 -28.11
N LEU A 291 41.67 -7.02 -27.24
CA LEU A 291 42.38 -5.74 -27.48
C LEU A 291 43.83 -5.78 -26.98
N ALA A 292 44.23 -6.80 -26.22
CA ALA A 292 45.56 -6.94 -25.62
C ALA A 292 46.49 -7.90 -26.40
N GLU A 293 46.03 -8.55 -27.48
CA GLU A 293 46.90 -9.35 -28.36
C GLU A 293 47.55 -8.42 -29.39
N PRO A 294 48.89 -8.22 -29.35
CA PRO A 294 49.60 -7.46 -30.39
C PRO A 294 49.61 -8.27 -31.68
N SER A 295 49.24 -7.60 -32.78
CA SER A 295 49.36 -8.06 -34.15
C SER A 295 50.82 -8.29 -34.59
#